data_d09099c518ed091bc7901508c8fcb19d
#
_entry.id   d09099c518ed091bc7901508c8fcb19d
#
_cell.length_a   1.000
_cell.length_b   1.000
_cell.length_c   1.000
_cell.angle_alpha   90.00
_cell.angle_beta   90.00
_cell.angle_gamma   90.00
#
_symmetry.space_group_name_H-M   'P 1'
#
loop_
_entity.id
_entity.type
_entity.pdbx_description
1 polymer ?
#
loop_
_entity_poly.entity_id
_entity_poly.type
_entity_poly.pdbx_seq_one_letter_code
_entity_poly.pdbx_strand_id
1 'polypeptide(L)'
;MAYTMDMVMNNKSRKQKGRRLQNYVRDNLLKTFPHLKAEDVQVAIINEPGPDIKLSRIAKKLIPYQFECKNQEKMKTLYQWFKQAKKHGNEEPILVCKQNTKEELAVINFKH
;
A
#
# COMPACT_ATOMS: atom_id res chain seq x y z
N MET A 1 10.24 -30.56 -4.04
CA MET A 1 9.42 -30.39 -2.83
C MET A 1 7.96 -30.30 -3.25
N ALA A 2 7.11 -31.17 -2.73
CA ALA A 2 5.69 -31.17 -3.07
C ALA A 2 4.97 -30.12 -2.21
N TYR A 3 4.11 -29.30 -2.84
CA TYR A 3 3.26 -28.35 -2.12
C TYR A 3 2.08 -29.09 -1.49
N THR A 4 1.81 -28.81 -0.23
CA THR A 4 0.60 -29.30 0.42
C THR A 4 -0.58 -28.43 0.00
N MET A 5 -1.82 -28.92 0.19
CA MET A 5 -3.02 -28.14 -0.07
C MET A 5 -3.07 -26.88 0.79
N ASP A 6 -2.63 -26.95 2.03
CA ASP A 6 -2.59 -25.81 2.93
C ASP A 6 -1.64 -24.71 2.41
N MET A 7 -0.50 -25.09 1.86
CA MET A 7 0.44 -24.13 1.26
C MET A 7 -0.16 -23.44 0.04
N VAL A 8 -0.88 -24.18 -0.81
CA VAL A 8 -1.56 -23.63 -1.99
C VAL A 8 -2.65 -22.66 -1.58
N MET A 9 -3.46 -23.01 -0.57
CA MET A 9 -4.52 -22.14 -0.06
C MET A 9 -3.97 -20.87 0.58
N ASN A 10 -2.87 -20.97 1.34
CA ASN A 10 -2.20 -19.83 1.93
C ASN A 10 -1.66 -18.87 0.86
N ASN A 11 -1.11 -19.40 -0.24
CA ASN A 11 -0.62 -18.57 -1.33
C ASN A 11 -1.77 -17.84 -2.04
N LYS A 12 -2.90 -18.50 -2.27
CA LYS A 12 -4.10 -17.86 -2.82
C LYS A 12 -4.60 -16.74 -1.91
N SER A 13 -4.68 -17.01 -0.60
CA SER A 13 -5.13 -16.03 0.38
C SER A 13 -4.23 -14.79 0.40
N ARG A 14 -2.91 -14.97 0.35
CA ARG A 14 -1.93 -13.87 0.31
C ARG A 14 -2.10 -13.03 -0.96
N LYS A 15 -2.25 -13.66 -2.12
CA LYS A 15 -2.48 -12.95 -3.38
C LYS A 15 -3.76 -12.15 -3.35
N GLN A 16 -4.85 -12.72 -2.81
CA GLN A 16 -6.12 -12.03 -2.68
C GLN A 16 -6.04 -10.83 -1.74
N LYS A 17 -5.33 -10.95 -0.61
CA LYS A 17 -5.12 -9.85 0.33
C LYS A 17 -4.36 -8.69 -0.33
N GLY A 18 -3.30 -9.01 -1.06
CA GLY A 18 -2.53 -8.01 -1.79
C GLY A 18 -3.38 -7.29 -2.82
N ARG A 19 -4.17 -8.02 -3.58
CA ARG A 19 -5.06 -7.44 -4.60
C ARG A 19 -6.15 -6.58 -3.98
N ARG A 20 -6.72 -6.99 -2.86
CA ARG A 20 -7.72 -6.18 -2.13
C ARG A 20 -7.13 -4.85 -1.69
N LEU A 21 -5.90 -4.85 -1.18
CA LEU A 21 -5.23 -3.62 -0.77
C LEU A 21 -4.99 -2.70 -1.97
N GLN A 22 -4.50 -3.25 -3.07
CA GLN A 22 -4.28 -2.48 -4.31
C GLN A 22 -5.59 -1.87 -4.82
N ASN A 23 -6.68 -2.66 -4.85
CA ASN A 23 -8.00 -2.18 -5.25
C ASN A 23 -8.50 -1.09 -4.31
N TYR A 24 -8.29 -1.24 -3.02
CA TYR A 24 -8.66 -0.24 -2.01
C TYR A 24 -7.94 1.08 -2.24
N VAL A 25 -6.64 1.04 -2.50
CA VAL A 25 -5.86 2.25 -2.80
C VAL A 25 -6.38 2.91 -4.07
N ARG A 26 -6.55 2.14 -5.15
CA ARG A 26 -7.11 2.65 -6.42
C ARG A 26 -8.45 3.34 -6.20
N ASP A 27 -9.37 2.68 -5.51
CA ASP A 27 -10.72 3.20 -5.29
C ASP A 27 -10.69 4.49 -4.48
N ASN A 28 -9.83 4.59 -3.49
CA ASN A 28 -9.67 5.81 -2.71
C ASN A 28 -9.08 6.95 -3.53
N LEU A 29 -8.14 6.66 -4.43
CA LEU A 29 -7.59 7.68 -5.32
C LEU A 29 -8.66 8.20 -6.28
N LEU A 30 -9.46 7.33 -6.88
CA LEU A 30 -10.55 7.73 -7.75
C LEU A 30 -11.62 8.53 -7.01
N LYS A 31 -11.89 8.19 -5.76
CA LYS A 31 -12.83 8.92 -4.92
C LYS A 31 -12.30 10.31 -4.55
N THR A 32 -11.00 10.41 -4.28
CA THR A 32 -10.37 11.68 -3.90
C THR A 32 -10.22 12.62 -5.08
N PHE A 33 -10.02 12.07 -6.28
CA PHE A 33 -9.85 12.83 -7.51
C PHE A 33 -10.96 12.47 -8.50
N PRO A 34 -12.19 13.01 -8.31
CA PRO A 34 -13.37 12.58 -9.07
C PRO A 34 -13.32 12.90 -10.55
N HIS A 35 -12.42 13.78 -11.00
CA HIS A 35 -12.24 14.06 -12.43
C HIS A 35 -11.43 12.98 -13.13
N LEU A 36 -10.72 12.13 -12.41
CA LEU A 36 -9.99 11.02 -13.01
C LEU A 36 -10.95 9.88 -13.31
N LYS A 37 -10.73 9.24 -14.46
CA LYS A 37 -11.51 8.07 -14.91
C LYS A 37 -10.82 6.78 -14.45
N ALA A 38 -11.55 5.67 -14.51
CA ALA A 38 -11.01 4.36 -14.14
C ALA A 38 -9.74 4.01 -14.93
N GLU A 39 -9.64 4.44 -16.18
CA GLU A 39 -8.48 4.21 -17.03
C GLU A 39 -7.25 5.01 -16.60
N ASP A 40 -7.44 6.07 -15.80
CA ASP A 40 -6.34 6.91 -15.30
C ASP A 40 -5.64 6.31 -14.07
N VAL A 41 -6.32 5.45 -13.33
CA VAL A 41 -5.82 4.83 -12.10
C VAL A 41 -6.14 3.35 -12.14
N GLN A 42 -5.15 2.52 -12.46
CA GLN A 42 -5.33 1.09 -12.63
C GLN A 42 -4.42 0.31 -11.70
N VAL A 43 -4.89 -0.86 -11.26
CA VAL A 43 -4.05 -1.81 -10.54
C VAL A 43 -3.16 -2.55 -11.54
N ALA A 44 -1.88 -2.70 -11.22
CA ALA A 44 -0.94 -3.43 -12.05
C ALA A 44 -1.35 -4.90 -12.18
N ILE A 45 -1.03 -5.49 -13.32
CA ILE A 45 -1.25 -6.92 -13.56
C ILE A 45 -0.23 -7.72 -12.74
N ILE A 46 -0.60 -8.90 -12.30
CA ILE A 46 0.29 -9.78 -11.54
C ILE A 46 1.59 -9.99 -12.31
N ASN A 47 2.72 -9.81 -11.61
CA ASN A 47 4.08 -9.93 -12.15
C ASN A 47 4.46 -8.84 -13.18
N GLU A 48 3.64 -7.80 -13.32
CA GLU A 48 4.01 -6.64 -14.12
C GLU A 48 5.07 -5.82 -13.39
N PRO A 49 6.19 -5.46 -14.04
CA PRO A 49 7.18 -4.60 -13.41
C PRO A 49 6.64 -3.18 -13.22
N GLY A 50 7.14 -2.48 -12.21
CA GLY A 50 6.73 -1.11 -11.92
C GLY A 50 5.88 -1.00 -10.67
N PRO A 51 5.27 0.18 -10.44
CA PRO A 51 4.45 0.42 -9.25
C PRO A 51 3.17 -0.43 -9.27
N ASP A 52 2.64 -0.67 -8.07
CA ASP A 52 1.42 -1.47 -7.90
C ASP A 52 0.17 -0.74 -8.42
N ILE A 53 0.21 0.57 -8.46
CA ILE A 53 -0.86 1.41 -9.02
C ILE A 53 -0.30 2.13 -10.23
N LYS A 54 -0.93 1.90 -11.39
CA LYS A 54 -0.54 2.52 -12.65
C LYS A 54 -1.33 3.81 -12.85
N LEU A 55 -0.62 4.91 -12.95
CA LEU A 55 -1.22 6.23 -13.14
C LEU A 55 -1.00 6.68 -14.59
N SER A 56 -2.06 7.20 -15.22
CA SER A 56 -1.97 7.84 -16.53
C SER A 56 -1.13 9.13 -16.42
N ARG A 57 -0.79 9.69 -17.58
CA ARG A 57 -0.07 10.96 -17.64
C ARG A 57 -0.81 12.08 -16.90
N ILE A 58 -2.13 12.13 -17.04
CA ILE A 58 -2.98 13.12 -16.37
C ILE A 58 -2.99 12.86 -14.87
N ALA A 59 -3.14 11.62 -14.45
CA ALA A 59 -3.16 11.25 -13.04
C ALA A 59 -1.83 11.58 -12.34
N LYS A 60 -0.70 11.37 -13.00
CA LYS A 60 0.62 11.66 -12.44
C LYS A 60 0.82 13.13 -12.11
N LYS A 61 0.16 14.04 -12.84
CA LYS A 61 0.23 15.47 -12.56
C LYS A 61 -0.47 15.82 -11.25
N LEU A 62 -1.56 15.12 -10.93
CA LEU A 62 -2.32 15.34 -9.71
C LEU A 62 -1.79 14.51 -8.54
N ILE A 63 -1.21 13.34 -8.83
CA ILE A 63 -0.74 12.38 -7.84
C ILE A 63 0.73 12.06 -8.14
N PRO A 64 1.66 12.93 -7.70
CA PRO A 64 3.09 12.75 -8.00
C PRO A 64 3.76 11.75 -7.07
N TYR A 65 3.14 10.57 -6.89
CA TYR A 65 3.61 9.54 -5.99
C TYR A 65 3.61 8.18 -6.69
N GLN A 66 4.48 7.31 -6.24
CA GLN A 66 4.52 5.91 -6.67
C GLN A 66 4.10 5.05 -5.49
N PHE A 67 3.18 4.13 -5.73
CA PHE A 67 2.56 3.33 -4.67
C PHE A 67 3.10 1.91 -4.67
N GLU A 68 3.53 1.48 -3.51
CA GLU A 68 3.85 0.08 -3.22
C GLU A 68 2.88 -0.39 -2.15
N CYS A 69 2.17 -1.47 -2.42
CA CYS A 69 1.15 -1.99 -1.51
C CYS A 69 1.64 -3.32 -0.93
N LYS A 70 1.84 -3.36 0.36
CA LYS A 70 2.26 -4.56 1.08
C LYS A 70 1.22 -4.90 2.14
N ASN A 71 0.62 -6.07 2.02
CA ASN A 71 -0.30 -6.60 3.02
C ASN A 71 0.23 -7.96 3.48
N GLN A 72 0.93 -7.96 4.59
CA GLN A 72 1.54 -9.16 5.15
C GLN A 72 0.91 -9.50 6.49
N GLU A 73 0.88 -10.78 6.80
CA GLU A 73 0.31 -11.27 8.05
C GLU A 73 1.06 -10.77 9.28
N LYS A 74 2.38 -10.57 9.16
CA LYS A 74 3.24 -10.19 10.30
C LYS A 74 3.94 -8.87 10.05
N MET A 75 3.25 -7.77 10.40
CA MET A 75 3.84 -6.43 10.43
C MET A 75 3.65 -5.79 11.82
N LYS A 76 3.73 -6.61 12.86
CA LYS A 76 3.43 -6.18 14.23
C LYS A 76 4.28 -5.00 14.70
N THR A 77 5.57 -5.03 14.43
CA THR A 77 6.50 -4.00 14.88
C THR A 77 6.16 -2.64 14.29
N LEU A 78 5.90 -2.58 12.98
CA LEU A 78 5.54 -1.34 12.31
C LEU A 78 4.25 -0.75 12.89
N TYR A 79 3.22 -1.58 13.04
CA TYR A 79 1.94 -1.15 13.60
C TYR A 79 2.04 -0.76 15.06
N GLN A 80 2.86 -1.46 15.85
CA GLN A 80 3.10 -1.10 17.24
C GLN A 80 3.77 0.26 17.37
N TRP A 81 4.76 0.54 16.54
CA TRP A 81 5.44 1.84 16.52
C TRP A 81 4.47 2.95 16.12
N PHE A 82 3.65 2.71 15.11
CA PHE A 82 2.65 3.69 14.68
C PHE A 82 1.60 3.93 15.79
N LYS A 83 1.20 2.89 16.49
CA LYS A 83 0.31 3.00 17.64
C LYS A 83 0.93 3.86 18.76
N GLN A 84 2.24 3.71 19.00
CA GLN A 84 2.95 4.57 19.94
C GLN A 84 2.93 6.03 19.50
N ALA A 85 3.13 6.28 18.21
CA ALA A 85 3.04 7.64 17.67
C ALA A 85 1.67 8.26 17.93
N LYS A 86 0.61 7.49 17.81
CA LYS A 86 -0.77 7.95 18.10
C LYS A 86 -0.96 8.34 19.57
N LYS A 87 -0.23 7.71 20.47
CA LYS A 87 -0.39 7.94 21.92
C LYS A 87 0.26 9.23 22.42
N HIS A 88 1.07 9.89 21.58
CA HIS A 88 1.78 11.10 22.00
C HIS A 88 0.89 12.33 22.14
N GLY A 89 -0.34 12.29 21.61
CA GLY A 89 -1.26 13.41 21.71
C GLY A 89 -2.40 13.29 20.71
N ASN A 90 -3.04 14.41 20.42
CA ASN A 90 -4.19 14.48 19.51
C ASN A 90 -3.83 14.93 18.08
N GLU A 91 -2.56 15.18 17.83
CA GLU A 91 -2.11 15.55 16.49
C GLU A 91 -2.04 14.34 15.57
N GLU A 92 -2.03 14.58 14.26
CA GLU A 92 -1.92 13.50 13.27
C GLU A 92 -0.56 12.82 13.41
N PRO A 93 -0.52 11.50 13.62
CA PRO A 93 0.73 10.80 13.85
C PRO A 93 1.53 10.60 12.56
N ILE A 94 2.83 10.74 12.68
CA ILE A 94 3.79 10.39 11.63
C ILE A 94 4.86 9.52 12.28
N LEU A 95 5.07 8.33 11.73
CA LEU A 95 6.15 7.46 12.15
C LEU A 95 7.29 7.61 11.15
N VAL A 96 8.45 8.03 11.64
CA VAL A 96 9.67 8.04 10.80
C VAL A 96 10.50 6.83 11.19
N CYS A 97 10.84 6.02 10.21
CA CYS A 97 11.64 4.81 10.42
C CYS A 97 12.89 4.84 9.56
N LYS A 98 13.93 4.20 10.08
CA LYS A 98 15.19 4.07 9.36
C LYS A 98 15.84 2.74 9.71
N GLN A 99 16.33 2.04 8.71
CA GLN A 99 17.25 0.91 8.89
C GLN A 99 18.67 1.43 8.71
N ASN A 100 19.63 0.81 9.40
CA ASN A 100 21.04 1.19 9.28
C ASN A 100 21.47 1.21 7.80
N THR A 101 22.18 2.24 7.38
CA THR A 101 22.67 2.44 6.02
C THR A 101 21.58 2.65 4.96
N LYS A 102 20.31 2.76 5.38
CA LYS A 102 19.18 3.01 4.48
C LYS A 102 18.62 4.43 4.71
N GLU A 103 17.81 4.88 3.79
CA GLU A 103 17.15 6.18 3.88
C GLU A 103 16.03 6.18 4.93
N GLU A 104 15.66 7.34 5.38
CA GLU A 104 14.54 7.54 6.30
C GLU A 104 13.22 7.38 5.56
N LEU A 105 12.27 6.69 6.19
CA LEU A 105 10.92 6.51 5.64
C LEU A 105 9.89 7.08 6.60
N ALA A 106 8.83 7.64 6.04
CA ALA A 106 7.70 8.14 6.83
C ALA A 106 6.47 7.27 6.59
N VAL A 107 5.79 6.92 7.67
CA VAL A 107 4.52 6.17 7.65
C VAL A 107 3.44 7.07 8.20
N ILE A 108 2.37 7.23 7.46
CA ILE A 108 1.21 8.04 7.84
C ILE A 108 -0.07 7.21 7.65
N ASN A 109 -1.15 7.66 8.28
CA ASN A 109 -2.45 7.05 8.02
C ASN A 109 -2.86 7.34 6.58
N PHE A 110 -3.24 6.30 5.84
CA PHE A 110 -3.59 6.45 4.42
C PHE A 110 -4.74 7.43 4.20
N LYS A 111 -5.69 7.51 5.14
CA LYS A 111 -6.86 8.40 5.01
C LYS A 111 -6.56 9.86 5.32
N HIS A 112 -5.40 10.13 5.90
CA HIS A 112 -4.99 11.51 6.14
C HIS A 112 -4.62 12.17 4.83
#